data_753d6bb4e90b2ffc763533587f7964a6
#
_entry.id   753d6bb4e90b2ffc763533587f7964a6
#
_cell.length_a   1.000
_cell.length_b   1.000
_cell.length_c   1.000
_cell.angle_alpha   90.00
_cell.angle_beta   90.00
_cell.angle_gamma   90.00
#
_symmetry.space_group_name_H-M   'P 1'
#
loop_
_entity.id
_entity.type
_entity.pdbx_description
1 polymer ?
#
loop_
_entity_poly.entity_id
_entity_poly.type
_entity_poly.pdbx_seq_one_letter_code
_entity_poly.pdbx_strand_id
1 'polypeptide(L)'
;MNNQDLKKKYDEIFKGGANTFFTSDGFEEALKIAASCNWEDKKVLDLGCGEGRLISMIAGAGASEAIGVDYSEEAINKAVTAFELPNLDFIADDYKNVENKFDVVVMQGVMEHFDKPWDELQYIIGNLLYENGSVITSSPSFLNPRGYVWMTLAKLFDVPMSLTDLHFICPFDMINFCNKYNYHLEYQSIYQDWGCGNGMLKDLKKRLHNALQDAKMDNSKVNDLLEWLSQASRLFKQDNDSGAIVIYSIKK
;
A
#
# COMPACT_ATOMS: atom_id res chain seq x y z
N MET A 1 8.54 -6.11 14.80
CA MET A 1 9.53 -5.05 14.52
C MET A 1 8.94 -3.79 15.12
N ASN A 2 9.65 -2.99 15.90
CA ASN A 2 9.08 -1.76 16.42
C ASN A 2 9.27 -0.62 15.40
N ASN A 3 8.56 0.50 15.58
CA ASN A 3 8.62 1.66 14.66
C ASN A 3 10.04 2.20 14.44
N GLN A 4 10.93 2.10 15.43
CA GLN A 4 12.33 2.57 15.29
C GLN A 4 13.17 1.65 14.39
N ASP A 5 12.95 0.33 14.47
CA ASP A 5 13.64 -0.63 13.60
C ASP A 5 13.14 -0.50 12.16
N LEU A 6 11.84 -0.23 12.00
CA LEU A 6 11.22 0.00 10.70
C LEU A 6 11.75 1.30 10.06
N LYS A 7 11.85 2.40 10.83
CA LYS A 7 12.44 3.68 10.39
C LYS A 7 13.84 3.47 9.82
N LYS A 8 14.73 2.83 10.57
CA LYS A 8 16.11 2.56 10.12
C LYS A 8 16.15 1.78 8.81
N LYS A 9 15.27 0.77 8.68
CA LYS A 9 15.19 -0.05 7.48
C LYS A 9 14.74 0.76 6.26
N TYR A 10 13.76 1.65 6.41
CA TYR A 10 13.32 2.53 5.34
C TYR A 10 14.37 3.58 4.98
N ASP A 11 15.07 4.18 5.94
CA ASP A 11 16.20 5.06 5.65
C ASP A 11 17.29 4.37 4.82
N GLU A 12 17.58 3.09 5.10
CA GLU A 12 18.52 2.29 4.30
C GLU A 12 17.99 2.01 2.89
N ILE A 13 16.69 1.69 2.75
CA ILE A 13 16.04 1.47 1.45
C ILE A 13 16.10 2.75 0.60
N PHE A 14 15.76 3.89 1.17
CA PHE A 14 15.82 5.17 0.45
C PHE A 14 17.23 5.61 0.11
N LYS A 15 18.23 5.32 0.94
CA LYS A 15 19.66 5.54 0.62
C LYS A 15 20.13 4.68 -0.55
N GLY A 16 19.69 3.42 -0.61
CA GLY A 16 20.03 2.46 -1.66
C GLY A 16 19.28 2.67 -2.99
N GLY A 17 18.26 3.51 -2.99
CA GLY A 17 17.31 3.70 -4.09
C GLY A 17 16.10 2.77 -3.95
N ALA A 18 14.92 3.36 -3.75
CA ALA A 18 13.66 2.63 -3.51
C ALA A 18 13.35 1.61 -4.62
N ASN A 19 13.67 1.92 -5.88
CA ASN A 19 13.45 1.06 -7.04
C ASN A 19 14.20 -0.28 -7.01
N THR A 20 15.25 -0.42 -6.19
CA THR A 20 15.97 -1.68 -6.05
C THR A 20 15.27 -2.65 -5.10
N PHE A 21 14.46 -2.13 -4.19
CA PHE A 21 13.75 -2.91 -3.19
C PHE A 21 12.33 -3.28 -3.64
N PHE A 22 11.58 -2.32 -4.19
CA PHE A 22 10.21 -2.53 -4.61
C PHE A 22 10.13 -3.25 -5.97
N THR A 23 9.15 -4.12 -6.13
CA THR A 23 8.91 -4.86 -7.40
C THR A 23 8.19 -4.02 -8.46
N SER A 24 7.53 -2.93 -8.05
CA SER A 24 6.96 -1.88 -8.90
C SER A 24 7.37 -0.52 -8.36
N ASP A 25 7.36 0.49 -9.20
CA ASP A 25 7.65 1.88 -8.79
C ASP A 25 6.45 2.57 -8.15
N GLY A 26 5.31 1.88 -7.99
CA GLY A 26 4.06 2.41 -7.44
C GLY A 26 3.41 3.51 -8.28
N PHE A 27 3.90 3.77 -9.48
CA PHE A 27 3.46 4.90 -10.31
C PHE A 27 2.00 4.77 -10.77
N GLU A 28 1.61 3.59 -11.27
CA GLU A 28 0.23 3.34 -11.70
C GLU A 28 -0.75 3.43 -10.53
N GLU A 29 -0.34 2.96 -9.36
CA GLU A 29 -1.10 3.05 -8.12
C GLU A 29 -1.30 4.52 -7.71
N ALA A 30 -0.23 5.32 -7.69
CA ALA A 30 -0.31 6.76 -7.44
C ALA A 30 -1.22 7.47 -8.44
N LEU A 31 -1.13 7.15 -9.74
CA LEU A 31 -2.03 7.69 -10.77
C LEU A 31 -3.50 7.35 -10.51
N LYS A 32 -3.78 6.11 -10.09
CA LYS A 32 -5.15 5.67 -9.77
C LYS A 32 -5.71 6.39 -8.55
N ILE A 33 -4.89 6.56 -7.49
CA ILE A 33 -5.28 7.33 -6.31
C ILE A 33 -5.50 8.81 -6.69
N ALA A 34 -4.57 9.41 -7.42
CA ALA A 34 -4.70 10.80 -7.87
C ALA A 34 -5.93 11.04 -8.77
N ALA A 35 -6.38 10.02 -9.52
CA ALA A 35 -7.58 10.09 -10.36
C ALA A 35 -8.90 9.75 -9.63
N SER A 36 -8.85 9.32 -8.36
CA SER A 36 -10.03 8.81 -7.64
C SER A 36 -10.90 9.89 -6.98
N CYS A 37 -10.40 11.13 -6.91
CA CYS A 37 -11.09 12.22 -6.21
C CYS A 37 -10.95 13.53 -7.01
N ASN A 38 -11.91 14.46 -6.86
CA ASN A 38 -11.70 15.85 -7.20
C ASN A 38 -10.94 16.53 -6.05
N TRP A 39 -9.74 17.01 -6.33
CA TRP A 39 -8.82 17.60 -5.34
C TRP A 39 -8.97 19.13 -5.19
N GLU A 40 -9.71 19.77 -6.08
CA GLU A 40 -9.87 21.23 -6.08
C GLU A 40 -10.39 21.71 -4.71
N ASP A 41 -9.70 22.73 -4.18
CA ASP A 41 -9.95 23.37 -2.88
C ASP A 41 -9.81 22.47 -1.65
N LYS A 42 -9.33 21.22 -1.77
CA LYS A 42 -9.18 20.30 -0.64
C LYS A 42 -7.85 20.48 0.08
N LYS A 43 -7.89 20.28 1.39
CA LYS A 43 -6.71 20.06 2.22
C LYS A 43 -6.42 18.58 2.30
N VAL A 44 -5.21 18.18 1.90
CA VAL A 44 -4.82 16.77 1.77
C VAL A 44 -3.56 16.47 2.56
N LEU A 45 -3.58 15.37 3.31
CA LEU A 45 -2.41 14.79 3.94
C LEU A 45 -2.05 13.48 3.23
N ASP A 46 -0.80 13.32 2.81
CA ASP A 46 -0.22 12.04 2.38
C ASP A 46 0.63 11.47 3.51
N LEU A 47 0.12 10.43 4.17
CA LEU A 47 0.75 9.79 5.31
C LEU A 47 1.64 8.64 4.83
N GLY A 48 2.95 8.72 5.13
CA GLY A 48 3.95 7.83 4.56
C GLY A 48 4.26 8.19 3.10
N CYS A 49 4.41 9.50 2.82
CA CYS A 49 4.52 10.03 1.46
C CYS A 49 5.79 9.61 0.69
N GLY A 50 6.79 9.03 1.39
CA GLY A 50 8.06 8.65 0.80
C GLY A 50 8.74 9.82 0.07
N GLU A 51 9.08 9.61 -1.20
CA GLU A 51 9.72 10.62 -2.06
C GLU A 51 8.72 11.64 -2.64
N GLY A 52 7.46 11.71 -2.15
CA GLY A 52 6.50 12.79 -2.41
C GLY A 52 5.74 12.72 -3.73
N ARG A 53 5.81 11.61 -4.48
CA ARG A 53 5.22 11.51 -5.82
C ARG A 53 3.69 11.66 -5.83
N LEU A 54 2.98 10.95 -4.96
CA LEU A 54 1.52 10.98 -4.91
C LEU A 54 1.01 12.38 -4.52
N ILE A 55 1.56 12.94 -3.45
CA ILE A 55 1.10 14.23 -2.95
C ILE A 55 1.42 15.39 -3.92
N SER A 56 2.52 15.30 -4.69
CA SER A 56 2.83 16.29 -5.74
C SER A 56 1.83 16.26 -6.88
N MET A 57 1.33 15.06 -7.27
CA MET A 57 0.26 14.94 -8.28
C MET A 57 -1.05 15.54 -7.74
N ILE A 58 -1.38 15.33 -6.48
CA ILE A 58 -2.57 15.87 -5.81
C ILE A 58 -2.48 17.40 -5.71
N ALA A 59 -1.33 17.93 -5.30
CA ALA A 59 -1.08 19.37 -5.26
C ALA A 59 -1.26 20.01 -6.66
N GLY A 60 -0.68 19.38 -7.70
CA GLY A 60 -0.83 19.81 -9.10
C GLY A 60 -2.26 19.68 -9.65
N ALA A 61 -3.11 18.85 -9.02
CA ALA A 61 -4.51 18.67 -9.38
C ALA A 61 -5.46 19.66 -8.67
N GLY A 62 -4.94 20.68 -7.97
CA GLY A 62 -5.72 21.80 -7.45
C GLY A 62 -6.05 21.73 -5.96
N ALA A 63 -5.40 20.87 -5.18
CA ALA A 63 -5.52 20.91 -3.73
C ALA A 63 -5.17 22.32 -3.20
N SER A 64 -5.94 22.82 -2.23
CA SER A 64 -5.64 24.14 -1.61
C SER A 64 -4.44 24.07 -0.68
N GLU A 65 -4.22 22.91 -0.06
CA GLU A 65 -3.09 22.58 0.81
C GLU A 65 -2.78 21.09 0.66
N ALA A 66 -1.54 20.74 0.37
CA ALA A 66 -1.07 19.38 0.25
C ALA A 66 0.16 19.19 1.15
N ILE A 67 0.08 18.28 2.10
CA ILE A 67 1.17 18.01 3.05
C ILE A 67 1.57 16.54 2.91
N GLY A 68 2.85 16.28 2.63
CA GLY A 68 3.44 14.95 2.72
C GLY A 68 4.14 14.77 4.06
N VAL A 69 3.81 13.72 4.80
CA VAL A 69 4.52 13.37 6.03
C VAL A 69 5.13 11.98 5.92
N ASP A 70 6.41 11.88 6.27
CA ASP A 70 7.13 10.62 6.39
C ASP A 70 8.14 10.71 7.54
N TYR A 71 8.38 9.61 8.22
CA TYR A 71 9.36 9.60 9.30
C TYR A 71 10.82 9.49 8.79
N SER A 72 11.02 9.17 7.51
CA SER A 72 12.34 9.12 6.87
C SER A 72 12.78 10.50 6.41
N GLU A 73 13.77 11.09 7.09
CA GLU A 73 14.39 12.35 6.67
C GLU A 73 15.00 12.25 5.27
N GLU A 74 15.55 11.08 4.90
CA GLU A 74 16.12 10.84 3.58
C GLU A 74 15.06 10.91 2.48
N ALA A 75 13.88 10.31 2.71
CA ALA A 75 12.76 10.35 1.78
C ALA A 75 12.26 11.80 1.59
N ILE A 76 12.06 12.53 2.70
CA ILE A 76 11.62 13.93 2.68
C ILE A 76 12.63 14.85 1.98
N ASN A 77 13.93 14.67 2.21
CA ASN A 77 14.96 15.47 1.52
C ASN A 77 14.90 15.29 -0.01
N LYS A 78 14.63 14.06 -0.46
CA LYS A 78 14.41 13.79 -1.89
C LYS A 78 13.12 14.41 -2.40
N ALA A 79 12.03 14.31 -1.64
CA ALA A 79 10.74 14.88 -1.98
C ALA A 79 10.84 16.41 -2.17
N VAL A 80 11.42 17.13 -1.20
CA VAL A 80 11.66 18.58 -1.26
C VAL A 80 12.53 18.96 -2.46
N THR A 81 13.53 18.14 -2.79
CA THR A 81 14.42 18.40 -3.94
C THR A 81 13.71 18.17 -5.28
N ALA A 82 12.79 17.20 -5.33
CA ALA A 82 12.12 16.79 -6.56
C ALA A 82 10.88 17.63 -6.90
N PHE A 83 10.20 18.20 -5.90
CA PHE A 83 8.91 18.87 -6.08
C PHE A 83 8.86 20.20 -5.34
N GLU A 84 8.55 21.25 -6.10
CA GLU A 84 8.35 22.62 -5.60
C GLU A 84 7.04 23.17 -6.16
N LEU A 85 6.00 23.24 -5.32
CA LEU A 85 4.69 23.81 -5.65
C LEU A 85 4.24 24.74 -4.51
N PRO A 86 3.52 25.83 -4.79
CA PRO A 86 3.16 26.84 -3.77
C PRO A 86 2.19 26.34 -2.69
N ASN A 87 1.51 25.22 -2.94
CA ASN A 87 0.53 24.58 -2.08
C ASN A 87 1.00 23.21 -1.54
N LEU A 88 2.31 22.90 -1.62
CA LEU A 88 2.88 21.61 -1.25
C LEU A 88 3.97 21.79 -0.20
N ASP A 89 3.81 21.11 0.93
CA ASP A 89 4.81 21.06 2.00
C ASP A 89 5.17 19.60 2.35
N PHE A 90 6.38 19.40 2.89
CA PHE A 90 6.87 18.11 3.34
C PHE A 90 7.39 18.19 4.78
N ILE A 91 7.05 17.17 5.60
CA ILE A 91 7.38 17.11 7.02
C ILE A 91 8.05 15.76 7.33
N ALA A 92 9.27 15.81 7.88
CA ALA A 92 9.97 14.63 8.39
C ALA A 92 9.64 14.42 9.87
N ASP A 93 8.51 13.77 10.18
CA ASP A 93 8.06 13.56 11.56
C ASP A 93 7.07 12.38 11.66
N ASP A 94 6.68 12.04 12.89
CA ASP A 94 5.54 11.17 13.15
C ASP A 94 4.25 11.92 12.79
N TYR A 95 3.39 11.30 11.99
CA TYR A 95 2.10 11.89 11.59
C TYR A 95 1.20 12.24 12.78
N LYS A 96 1.42 11.67 13.96
CA LYS A 96 0.70 12.01 15.20
C LYS A 96 1.02 13.40 15.73
N ASN A 97 2.11 14.00 15.25
CA ASN A 97 2.48 15.38 15.56
C ASN A 97 1.84 16.40 14.59
N VAL A 98 1.09 15.92 13.59
CA VAL A 98 0.33 16.79 12.68
C VAL A 98 -0.95 17.25 13.39
N GLU A 99 -1.04 18.55 13.68
CA GLU A 99 -2.17 19.13 14.43
C GLU A 99 -3.35 19.54 13.54
N ASN A 100 -3.12 19.66 12.21
CA ASN A 100 -4.12 20.10 11.25
C ASN A 100 -5.16 19.01 10.97
N LYS A 101 -6.35 19.43 10.54
CA LYS A 101 -7.36 18.54 9.95
C LYS A 101 -7.40 18.68 8.43
N PHE A 102 -7.82 17.60 7.77
CA PHE A 102 -7.81 17.47 6.32
C PHE A 102 -9.19 17.02 5.81
N ASP A 103 -9.46 17.37 4.54
CA ASP A 103 -10.62 16.83 3.80
C ASP A 103 -10.35 15.40 3.37
N VAL A 104 -9.09 15.09 3.02
CA VAL A 104 -8.67 13.76 2.62
C VAL A 104 -7.31 13.41 3.24
N VAL A 105 -7.21 12.21 3.79
CA VAL A 105 -5.92 11.58 4.11
C VAL A 105 -5.69 10.47 3.10
N VAL A 106 -4.54 10.49 2.41
CA VAL A 106 -4.11 9.41 1.52
C VAL A 106 -2.99 8.61 2.16
N MET A 107 -2.95 7.30 1.88
CA MET A 107 -1.92 6.37 2.35
C MET A 107 -1.65 5.33 1.25
N GLN A 108 -0.52 5.41 0.58
CA GLN A 108 -0.15 4.45 -0.45
C GLN A 108 0.80 3.39 0.11
N GLY A 109 0.30 2.17 0.33
CA GLY A 109 1.14 1.07 0.84
C GLY A 109 1.70 1.33 2.24
N VAL A 110 0.85 1.77 3.18
CA VAL A 110 1.26 2.17 4.53
C VAL A 110 0.62 1.31 5.61
N MET A 111 -0.66 1.01 5.49
CA MET A 111 -1.42 0.34 6.56
C MET A 111 -0.85 -1.01 6.97
N GLU A 112 -0.31 -1.77 6.03
CA GLU A 112 0.30 -3.08 6.26
C GLU A 112 1.54 -3.03 7.17
N HIS A 113 2.12 -1.84 7.37
CA HIS A 113 3.32 -1.63 8.18
C HIS A 113 3.04 -1.14 9.60
N PHE A 114 1.81 -0.74 9.92
CA PHE A 114 1.45 -0.36 11.28
C PHE A 114 1.43 -1.56 12.23
N ASP A 115 1.86 -1.38 13.46
CA ASP A 115 1.75 -2.42 14.50
C ASP A 115 0.28 -2.80 14.77
N LYS A 116 -0.62 -1.81 14.73
CA LYS A 116 -2.06 -1.93 14.97
C LYS A 116 -2.86 -1.16 13.91
N PRO A 117 -2.96 -1.67 12.68
CA PRO A 117 -3.50 -0.91 11.55
C PRO A 117 -4.93 -0.39 11.78
N TRP A 118 -5.77 -1.13 12.48
CA TRP A 118 -7.15 -0.74 12.75
C TRP A 118 -7.28 0.36 13.80
N ASP A 119 -6.41 0.36 14.83
CA ASP A 119 -6.35 1.41 15.84
C ASP A 119 -5.81 2.70 15.22
N GLU A 120 -4.77 2.58 14.36
CA GLU A 120 -4.21 3.73 13.64
C GLU A 120 -5.20 4.30 12.62
N LEU A 121 -5.90 3.47 11.86
CA LEU A 121 -6.93 3.93 10.93
C LEU A 121 -8.06 4.67 11.67
N GLN A 122 -8.51 4.14 12.81
CA GLN A 122 -9.51 4.81 13.65
C GLN A 122 -9.00 6.14 14.22
N TYR A 123 -7.72 6.20 14.63
CA TYR A 123 -7.09 7.45 15.07
C TYR A 123 -7.05 8.49 13.94
N ILE A 124 -6.65 8.11 12.74
CA ILE A 124 -6.58 8.98 11.56
C ILE A 124 -7.96 9.56 11.25
N ILE A 125 -8.99 8.71 11.17
CA ILE A 125 -10.37 9.14 10.88
C ILE A 125 -10.91 10.07 11.98
N GLY A 126 -10.60 9.79 13.25
CA GLY A 126 -11.10 10.56 14.38
C GLY A 126 -10.40 11.91 14.57
N ASN A 127 -9.09 11.97 14.35
CA ASN A 127 -8.28 13.12 14.75
C ASN A 127 -7.81 13.98 13.56
N LEU A 128 -7.51 13.37 12.40
CA LEU A 128 -6.92 14.08 11.27
C LEU A 128 -7.94 14.47 10.19
N LEU A 129 -9.18 13.95 10.23
CA LEU A 129 -10.21 14.31 9.26
C LEU A 129 -11.19 15.36 9.79
N TYR A 130 -11.65 16.23 8.90
CA TYR A 130 -12.89 16.97 9.09
C TYR A 130 -14.09 16.02 9.18
N GLU A 131 -15.27 16.52 9.60
CA GLU A 131 -16.47 15.71 9.82
C GLU A 131 -16.92 14.93 8.55
N ASN A 132 -16.79 15.54 7.37
CA ASN A 132 -17.11 14.92 6.08
C ASN A 132 -15.87 14.47 5.30
N GLY A 133 -14.76 14.26 5.99
CA GLY A 133 -13.51 13.86 5.37
C GLY A 133 -13.48 12.39 4.99
N SER A 134 -12.48 12.03 4.19
CA SER A 134 -12.28 10.66 3.72
C SER A 134 -10.84 10.19 3.84
N VAL A 135 -10.66 8.87 3.97
CA VAL A 135 -9.37 8.21 3.81
C VAL A 135 -9.36 7.47 2.48
N ILE A 136 -8.29 7.64 1.71
CA ILE A 136 -8.01 6.80 0.52
C ILE A 136 -6.71 6.06 0.82
N THR A 137 -6.77 4.73 0.89
CA THR A 137 -5.60 3.92 1.18
C THR A 137 -5.49 2.75 0.23
N SER A 138 -4.26 2.31 -0.04
CA SER A 138 -3.99 1.11 -0.82
C SER A 138 -3.16 0.13 -0.03
N SER A 139 -3.31 -1.15 -0.35
CA SER A 139 -2.51 -2.23 0.21
C SER A 139 -2.46 -3.45 -0.72
N PRO A 140 -1.47 -4.35 -0.56
CA PRO A 140 -1.43 -5.60 -1.30
C PRO A 140 -2.70 -6.43 -1.08
N SER A 141 -3.27 -6.96 -2.16
CA SER A 141 -4.43 -7.87 -2.11
C SER A 141 -4.02 -9.32 -2.20
N PHE A 142 -4.72 -10.16 -1.43
CA PHE A 142 -4.54 -11.60 -1.40
C PHE A 142 -5.81 -12.36 -1.80
N LEU A 143 -6.87 -11.67 -2.27
CA LEU A 143 -8.09 -12.29 -2.81
C LEU A 143 -7.97 -12.57 -4.32
N ASN A 144 -6.87 -13.19 -4.71
CA ASN A 144 -6.56 -13.55 -6.09
C ASN A 144 -5.70 -14.82 -6.10
N PRO A 145 -5.52 -15.49 -7.25
CA PRO A 145 -4.75 -16.74 -7.35
C PRO A 145 -3.33 -16.65 -6.78
N ARG A 146 -2.60 -15.55 -7.02
CA ARG A 146 -1.29 -15.30 -6.40
C ARG A 146 -1.40 -15.27 -4.87
N GLY A 147 -2.36 -14.53 -4.39
CA GLY A 147 -2.62 -14.39 -2.95
C GLY A 147 -2.96 -15.71 -2.29
N TYR A 148 -3.77 -16.56 -2.93
CA TYR A 148 -4.13 -17.88 -2.37
C TYR A 148 -2.91 -18.79 -2.21
N VAL A 149 -1.96 -18.76 -3.15
CA VAL A 149 -0.68 -19.50 -2.98
C VAL A 149 0.06 -18.99 -1.74
N TRP A 150 0.26 -17.67 -1.66
CA TRP A 150 0.98 -17.06 -0.53
C TRP A 150 0.28 -17.25 0.80
N MET A 151 -1.04 -17.03 0.86
CA MET A 151 -1.81 -17.21 2.10
C MET A 151 -1.86 -18.65 2.57
N THR A 152 -1.90 -19.62 1.66
CA THR A 152 -1.79 -21.05 2.00
C THR A 152 -0.47 -21.35 2.70
N LEU A 153 0.63 -20.87 2.13
CA LEU A 153 1.97 -21.07 2.71
C LEU A 153 2.11 -20.36 4.08
N ALA A 154 1.65 -19.11 4.16
CA ALA A 154 1.74 -18.35 5.41
C ALA A 154 0.85 -18.93 6.52
N LYS A 155 -0.41 -19.28 6.21
CA LYS A 155 -1.37 -19.71 7.24
C LYS A 155 -1.21 -21.17 7.69
N LEU A 156 -0.71 -22.04 6.80
CA LEU A 156 -0.54 -23.47 7.14
C LEU A 156 0.89 -23.83 7.56
N PHE A 157 1.87 -23.05 7.09
CA PHE A 157 3.28 -23.45 7.21
C PHE A 157 4.19 -22.35 7.76
N ASP A 158 3.62 -21.22 8.17
CA ASP A 158 4.36 -20.06 8.70
C ASP A 158 5.47 -19.53 7.77
N VAL A 159 5.29 -19.72 6.44
CA VAL A 159 6.27 -19.22 5.45
C VAL A 159 6.19 -17.70 5.38
N PRO A 160 7.30 -16.96 5.57
CA PRO A 160 7.31 -15.51 5.51
C PRO A 160 7.05 -15.03 4.07
N MET A 161 6.10 -14.11 3.88
CA MET A 161 5.71 -13.60 2.57
C MET A 161 6.35 -12.26 2.23
N SER A 162 6.68 -11.45 3.21
CA SER A 162 7.24 -10.11 3.06
C SER A 162 8.30 -9.84 4.12
N LEU A 163 9.22 -8.94 3.81
CA LEU A 163 10.23 -8.45 4.75
C LEU A 163 9.75 -7.25 5.57
N THR A 164 8.70 -6.58 5.13
CA THR A 164 8.22 -5.31 5.72
C THR A 164 6.76 -5.34 6.12
N ASP A 165 5.91 -6.13 5.43
CA ASP A 165 4.49 -6.15 5.73
C ASP A 165 4.23 -6.97 6.99
N LEU A 166 3.65 -6.33 7.99
CA LEU A 166 3.25 -6.97 9.24
C LEU A 166 1.85 -7.58 9.13
N HIS A 167 1.02 -7.02 8.25
CA HIS A 167 -0.37 -7.39 8.08
C HIS A 167 -0.74 -7.63 6.61
N PHE A 168 -1.71 -8.51 6.40
CA PHE A 168 -2.28 -8.84 5.10
C PHE A 168 -3.72 -8.38 5.07
N ILE A 169 -3.92 -7.11 4.66
CA ILE A 169 -5.22 -6.45 4.70
C ILE A 169 -6.02 -6.86 3.46
N CYS A 170 -7.17 -7.49 3.69
CA CYS A 170 -8.06 -7.92 2.63
C CYS A 170 -9.35 -7.08 2.61
N PRO A 171 -10.09 -7.04 1.50
CA PRO A 171 -11.37 -6.33 1.42
C PRO A 171 -12.36 -6.70 2.54
N PHE A 172 -12.46 -7.96 2.94
CA PHE A 172 -13.33 -8.39 4.02
C PHE A 172 -12.94 -7.79 5.39
N ASP A 173 -11.64 -7.56 5.64
CA ASP A 173 -11.17 -6.92 6.88
C ASP A 173 -11.63 -5.46 6.90
N MET A 174 -11.48 -4.75 5.76
CA MET A 174 -11.91 -3.37 5.61
C MET A 174 -13.44 -3.23 5.69
N ILE A 175 -14.19 -4.14 5.08
CA ILE A 175 -15.67 -4.21 5.19
C ILE A 175 -16.07 -4.37 6.65
N ASN A 176 -15.46 -5.28 7.39
CA ASN A 176 -15.75 -5.50 8.81
C ASN A 176 -15.44 -4.26 9.65
N PHE A 177 -14.32 -3.59 9.39
CA PHE A 177 -13.96 -2.34 10.05
C PHE A 177 -14.99 -1.24 9.76
N CYS A 178 -15.31 -0.99 8.50
CA CYS A 178 -16.25 0.05 8.13
C CYS A 178 -17.67 -0.22 8.68
N ASN A 179 -18.15 -1.47 8.64
CA ASN A 179 -19.42 -1.84 9.23
C ASN A 179 -19.47 -1.61 10.75
N LYS A 180 -18.39 -1.90 11.45
CA LYS A 180 -18.30 -1.69 12.92
C LYS A 180 -18.47 -0.22 13.31
N TYR A 181 -17.99 0.70 12.49
CA TYR A 181 -18.02 2.14 12.79
C TYR A 181 -19.04 2.91 11.96
N ASN A 182 -19.82 2.22 11.13
CA ASN A 182 -20.81 2.81 10.21
C ASN A 182 -20.19 3.81 9.22
N TYR A 183 -19.00 3.48 8.69
CA TYR A 183 -18.36 4.22 7.61
C TYR A 183 -18.78 3.68 6.25
N HIS A 184 -18.88 4.57 5.26
CA HIS A 184 -19.10 4.16 3.87
C HIS A 184 -17.79 3.70 3.24
N LEU A 185 -17.80 2.54 2.57
CA LEU A 185 -16.63 1.96 1.91
C LEU A 185 -16.89 1.76 0.43
N GLU A 186 -15.99 2.27 -0.40
CA GLU A 186 -15.82 1.88 -1.79
C GLU A 186 -14.42 1.30 -1.97
N TYR A 187 -14.26 0.29 -2.83
CA TYR A 187 -12.94 -0.24 -3.15
C TYR A 187 -12.87 -0.77 -4.59
N GLN A 188 -11.65 -0.80 -5.13
CA GLN A 188 -11.34 -1.39 -6.43
C GLN A 188 -9.94 -1.98 -6.40
N SER A 189 -9.73 -3.08 -7.11
CA SER A 189 -8.39 -3.63 -7.29
C SER A 189 -7.75 -3.16 -8.60
N ILE A 190 -6.42 -3.12 -8.60
CA ILE A 190 -5.58 -2.81 -9.76
C ILE A 190 -4.50 -3.88 -9.92
N TYR A 191 -3.78 -3.86 -11.04
CA TYR A 191 -2.74 -4.86 -11.37
C TYR A 191 -3.28 -6.29 -11.45
N GLN A 192 -4.37 -6.51 -12.23
CA GLN A 192 -4.99 -7.83 -12.39
C GLN A 192 -4.02 -8.89 -12.92
N ASP A 193 -3.14 -8.53 -13.85
CA ASP A 193 -2.10 -9.44 -14.36
C ASP A 193 -1.15 -9.94 -13.26
N TRP A 194 -0.84 -9.10 -12.27
CA TRP A 194 -0.06 -9.49 -11.08
C TRP A 194 -0.85 -10.34 -10.09
N GLY A 195 -2.17 -10.25 -10.10
CA GLY A 195 -3.04 -11.08 -9.25
C GLY A 195 -3.25 -12.49 -9.83
N CYS A 196 -3.43 -12.61 -11.13
CA CYS A 196 -3.87 -13.87 -11.75
C CYS A 196 -3.29 -14.19 -13.14
N GLY A 197 -2.42 -13.33 -13.69
CA GLY A 197 -1.85 -13.50 -15.05
C GLY A 197 -0.35 -13.76 -15.06
N ASN A 198 0.32 -13.22 -16.08
CA ASN A 198 1.76 -13.40 -16.26
C ASN A 198 2.59 -12.73 -15.15
N GLY A 199 2.13 -11.62 -14.61
CA GLY A 199 2.75 -10.97 -13.45
C GLY A 199 2.78 -11.89 -12.23
N MET A 200 1.66 -12.58 -11.95
CA MET A 200 1.60 -13.61 -10.91
C MET A 200 2.69 -14.68 -11.11
N LEU A 201 2.83 -15.21 -12.33
CA LEU A 201 3.83 -16.24 -12.62
C LEU A 201 5.26 -15.72 -12.43
N LYS A 202 5.54 -14.47 -12.81
CA LYS A 202 6.85 -13.83 -12.59
C LYS A 202 7.14 -13.66 -11.10
N ASP A 203 6.17 -13.22 -10.32
CA ASP A 203 6.33 -13.06 -8.86
C ASP A 203 6.62 -14.41 -8.19
N LEU A 204 5.79 -15.41 -8.45
CA LEU A 204 5.95 -16.74 -7.85
C LEU A 204 7.27 -17.39 -8.25
N LYS A 205 7.65 -17.30 -9.55
CA LYS A 205 8.94 -17.82 -10.04
C LYS A 205 10.13 -17.18 -9.35
N LYS A 206 10.07 -15.85 -9.11
CA LYS A 206 11.16 -15.11 -8.48
C LYS A 206 11.30 -15.43 -6.99
N ARG A 207 10.17 -15.62 -6.27
CA ARG A 207 10.15 -15.60 -4.81
C ARG A 207 9.92 -16.95 -4.15
N LEU A 208 9.16 -17.85 -4.80
CA LEU A 208 8.64 -19.05 -4.14
C LEU A 208 9.76 -20.03 -3.74
N HIS A 209 10.77 -20.24 -4.57
CA HIS A 209 11.92 -21.08 -4.22
C HIS A 209 12.64 -20.59 -2.96
N ASN A 210 12.92 -19.29 -2.91
CA ASN A 210 13.64 -18.69 -1.78
C ASN A 210 12.79 -18.72 -0.50
N ALA A 211 11.49 -18.40 -0.59
CA ALA A 211 10.59 -18.41 0.55
C ALA A 211 10.47 -19.81 1.20
N LEU A 212 10.36 -20.85 0.38
CA LEU A 212 10.34 -22.25 0.88
C LEU A 212 11.70 -22.67 1.46
N GLN A 213 12.80 -22.28 0.82
CA GLN A 213 14.14 -22.56 1.33
C GLN A 213 14.39 -21.89 2.68
N ASP A 214 14.02 -20.62 2.84
CA ASP A 214 14.15 -19.87 4.08
C ASP A 214 13.30 -20.50 5.20
N ALA A 215 12.14 -21.05 4.84
CA ALA A 215 11.29 -21.83 5.73
C ALA A 215 11.76 -23.29 5.96
N LYS A 216 12.88 -23.71 5.37
CA LYS A 216 13.41 -25.08 5.41
C LYS A 216 12.42 -26.13 4.89
N MET A 217 11.63 -25.77 3.90
CA MET A 217 10.66 -26.65 3.25
C MET A 217 11.21 -27.17 1.92
N ASP A 218 10.67 -28.32 1.48
CA ASP A 218 10.97 -28.87 0.15
C ASP A 218 10.46 -27.94 -0.95
N ASN A 219 11.32 -27.56 -1.86
CA ASN A 219 11.01 -26.68 -3.00
C ASN A 219 11.15 -27.40 -4.36
N SER A 220 11.37 -28.72 -4.36
CA SER A 220 11.59 -29.51 -5.58
C SER A 220 10.42 -29.48 -6.56
N LYS A 221 9.18 -29.24 -6.05
CA LYS A 221 7.94 -29.24 -6.85
C LYS A 221 7.47 -27.85 -7.27
N VAL A 222 8.26 -26.80 -6.99
CA VAL A 222 7.86 -25.43 -7.37
C VAL A 222 7.67 -25.28 -8.88
N ASN A 223 8.54 -25.89 -9.68
CA ASN A 223 8.41 -25.81 -11.14
C ASN A 223 7.17 -26.54 -11.67
N ASP A 224 6.78 -27.66 -11.06
CA ASP A 224 5.55 -28.38 -11.42
C ASP A 224 4.32 -27.51 -11.13
N LEU A 225 4.31 -26.81 -10.00
CA LEU A 225 3.25 -25.85 -9.65
C LEU A 225 3.22 -24.66 -10.62
N LEU A 226 4.37 -24.10 -10.98
CA LEU A 226 4.45 -22.98 -11.91
C LEU A 226 3.96 -23.36 -13.31
N GLU A 227 4.27 -24.56 -13.78
CA GLU A 227 3.78 -25.09 -15.04
C GLU A 227 2.24 -25.22 -15.01
N TRP A 228 1.70 -25.84 -13.96
CA TRP A 228 0.25 -25.95 -13.78
C TRP A 228 -0.43 -24.57 -13.74
N LEU A 229 0.09 -23.63 -12.94
CA LEU A 229 -0.44 -22.27 -12.85
C LEU A 229 -0.37 -21.54 -14.20
N SER A 230 0.65 -21.78 -15.01
CA SER A 230 0.76 -21.15 -16.33
C SER A 230 -0.35 -21.60 -17.30
N GLN A 231 -0.84 -22.82 -17.16
CA GLN A 231 -2.00 -23.30 -17.90
C GLN A 231 -3.31 -22.76 -17.31
N ALA A 232 -3.46 -22.80 -15.98
CA ALA A 232 -4.64 -22.34 -15.27
C ALA A 232 -4.86 -20.82 -15.45
N SER A 233 -3.80 -20.02 -15.45
CA SER A 233 -3.87 -18.55 -15.57
C SER A 233 -4.56 -18.07 -16.86
N ARG A 234 -4.54 -18.87 -17.91
CA ARG A 234 -5.23 -18.57 -19.19
C ARG A 234 -6.77 -18.60 -19.06
N LEU A 235 -7.27 -19.24 -18.02
CA LEU A 235 -8.70 -19.44 -17.76
C LEU A 235 -9.21 -18.56 -16.60
N PHE A 236 -8.33 -17.89 -15.87
CA PHE A 236 -8.73 -16.98 -14.80
C PHE A 236 -9.39 -15.74 -15.40
N LYS A 237 -10.52 -15.36 -14.82
CA LYS A 237 -11.16 -14.09 -15.14
C LYS A 237 -10.47 -12.96 -14.39
N GLN A 238 -10.21 -11.88 -15.11
CA GLN A 238 -9.75 -10.63 -14.53
C GLN A 238 -10.96 -9.74 -14.27
N ASP A 239 -11.18 -9.38 -13.04
CA ASP A 239 -12.27 -8.54 -12.57
C ASP A 239 -11.77 -7.52 -11.53
N ASN A 240 -12.70 -6.77 -10.94
CA ASN A 240 -12.36 -5.73 -9.96
C ASN A 240 -11.78 -6.28 -8.65
N ASP A 241 -11.93 -7.58 -8.37
CA ASP A 241 -11.44 -8.20 -7.13
C ASP A 241 -10.14 -8.97 -7.32
N SER A 242 -9.74 -9.25 -8.57
CA SER A 242 -8.60 -10.12 -8.91
C SER A 242 -7.24 -9.43 -8.94
N GLY A 243 -7.17 -8.12 -8.71
CA GLY A 243 -5.93 -7.34 -8.75
C GLY A 243 -4.98 -7.64 -7.58
N ALA A 244 -3.72 -7.31 -7.77
CA ALA A 244 -2.67 -7.51 -6.76
C ALA A 244 -2.62 -6.42 -5.68
N ILE A 245 -3.20 -5.26 -5.95
CA ILE A 245 -3.35 -4.13 -5.01
C ILE A 245 -4.83 -3.76 -4.95
N VAL A 246 -5.33 -3.40 -3.77
CA VAL A 246 -6.66 -2.81 -3.58
C VAL A 246 -6.53 -1.39 -3.10
N ILE A 247 -7.30 -0.49 -3.70
CA ILE A 247 -7.48 0.89 -3.26
C ILE A 247 -8.85 0.97 -2.57
N TYR A 248 -8.86 1.46 -1.34
CA TYR A 248 -10.03 1.67 -0.50
C TYR A 248 -10.31 3.15 -0.34
N SER A 249 -11.57 3.56 -0.46
CA SER A 249 -12.07 4.90 -0.13
C SER A 249 -13.07 4.79 1.00
N ILE A 250 -12.74 5.39 2.15
CA ILE A 250 -13.51 5.32 3.39
C ILE A 250 -14.04 6.71 3.70
N LYS A 251 -15.36 6.87 3.82
CA LYS A 251 -16.00 8.13 4.22
C LYS A 251 -16.63 7.98 5.60
N LYS A 252 -16.38 8.97 6.41
CA LYS A 252 -16.97 9.09 7.74
C LYS A 252 -18.46 9.37 7.70
#